data_5fe0a949ccaae4ba252397f23c20de61
#
_entry.id   5fe0a949ccaae4ba252397f23c20de61
#
_cell.length_a   1.000
_cell.length_b   1.000
_cell.length_c   1.000
_cell.angle_alpha   90.00
_cell.angle_beta   90.00
_cell.angle_gamma   90.00
#
_symmetry.space_group_name_H-M   'P 1'
#
loop_
_entity.id
_entity.type
_entity.pdbx_description
1 polymer ?
#
loop_
_entity_poly.entity_id
_entity_poly.type
_entity_poly.pdbx_seq_one_letter_code
_entity_poly.pdbx_strand_id
1 'polypeptide(L)'
;KQIVMKVSEFPLLADLKGQDLIVTDGTTLLGADDKAGVAEIMTMAEYFLSHPEIPHGEICIGFTPDEEIGRGADRFDVKDFGAAVAYTVDGGPIGEIEYENFNAASGKVRIQGASIHPGDAKLKMKNALLIGMEFQSLLPVFENPMYTEGYEGFYHLDEMSGNVEEAQLNYIIRDHDHEKFEQKKKFFAEAADFLNRKYGKGTVIAEVTDSYYNMKEKIEPCMYLIDIAKEAMTACGIE
;
A
#
# COMPACT_ATOMS: atom_id res chain seq x y z
N LYS A 1 -12.00 -17.41 30.55
CA LYS A 1 -12.97 -16.93 29.55
C LYS A 1 -12.69 -17.73 28.28
N GLN A 2 -13.66 -18.47 27.79
CA GLN A 2 -13.48 -19.23 26.55
C GLN A 2 -13.60 -18.24 25.38
N ILE A 3 -12.58 -18.19 24.53
CA ILE A 3 -12.57 -17.40 23.29
C ILE A 3 -13.07 -18.32 22.18
N VAL A 4 -14.05 -17.86 21.44
CA VAL A 4 -14.69 -18.63 20.37
C VAL A 4 -14.76 -17.77 19.11
N MET A 5 -14.21 -18.26 18.01
CA MET A 5 -14.44 -17.70 16.69
C MET A 5 -15.74 -18.29 16.11
N LYS A 6 -16.64 -17.42 15.67
CA LYS A 6 -17.95 -17.84 15.13
C LYS A 6 -18.02 -17.50 13.66
N VAL A 7 -18.61 -18.36 12.86
CA VAL A 7 -18.88 -18.13 11.43
C VAL A 7 -19.71 -16.85 11.21
N SER A 8 -20.59 -16.50 12.16
CA SER A 8 -21.36 -15.25 12.08
C SER A 8 -20.51 -13.99 12.22
N GLU A 9 -19.32 -14.09 12.81
CA GLU A 9 -18.37 -12.99 12.99
C GLU A 9 -17.25 -13.06 11.94
N PHE A 10 -16.90 -14.27 11.52
CA PHE A 10 -15.85 -14.57 10.53
C PHE A 10 -16.40 -15.56 9.48
N PRO A 11 -17.12 -15.08 8.46
CA PRO A 11 -17.79 -15.94 7.47
C PRO A 11 -16.85 -16.90 6.74
N LEU A 12 -15.60 -16.49 6.49
CA LEU A 12 -14.56 -17.31 5.85
C LEU A 12 -14.31 -18.66 6.54
N LEU A 13 -14.58 -18.77 7.85
CA LEU A 13 -14.43 -20.02 8.57
C LEU A 13 -15.29 -21.16 8.00
N ALA A 14 -16.38 -20.85 7.31
CA ALA A 14 -17.23 -21.86 6.68
C ALA A 14 -16.51 -22.58 5.53
N ASP A 15 -15.65 -21.87 4.81
CA ASP A 15 -14.91 -22.36 3.65
C ASP A 15 -13.68 -23.18 4.08
N LEU A 16 -13.24 -23.00 5.33
CA LEU A 16 -12.07 -23.71 5.91
C LEU A 16 -12.43 -25.03 6.58
N LYS A 17 -13.66 -25.51 6.41
CA LYS A 17 -14.12 -26.77 7.01
C LYS A 17 -13.31 -27.95 6.49
N GLY A 18 -12.70 -28.68 7.43
CA GLY A 18 -11.85 -29.86 7.12
C GLY A 18 -10.38 -29.52 6.92
N GLN A 19 -10.00 -28.25 7.09
CA GLN A 19 -8.61 -27.83 7.12
C GLN A 19 -8.11 -27.66 8.56
N ASP A 20 -6.81 -27.85 8.77
CA ASP A 20 -6.17 -27.56 10.03
C ASP A 20 -5.89 -26.04 10.13
N LEU A 21 -6.30 -25.43 11.23
CA LEU A 21 -6.11 -24.00 11.48
C LEU A 21 -5.17 -23.79 12.66
N ILE A 22 -4.18 -22.92 12.47
CA ILE A 22 -3.33 -22.45 13.55
C ILE A 22 -3.90 -21.12 14.04
N VAL A 23 -4.24 -21.07 15.32
CA VAL A 23 -4.85 -19.89 15.96
C VAL A 23 -4.14 -19.57 17.28
N THR A 24 -4.28 -18.32 17.75
CA THR A 24 -3.87 -17.94 19.10
C THR A 24 -5.03 -18.10 20.08
N ASP A 25 -4.74 -17.92 21.37
CA ASP A 25 -5.76 -17.85 22.42
C ASP A 25 -6.50 -16.50 22.46
N GLY A 26 -6.22 -15.59 21.52
CA GLY A 26 -6.81 -14.25 21.41
C GLY A 26 -6.18 -13.22 22.34
N THR A 27 -5.09 -13.54 23.03
CA THR A 27 -4.34 -12.58 23.87
C THR A 27 -3.18 -11.91 23.12
N THR A 28 -2.76 -12.50 22.01
CA THR A 28 -1.69 -12.00 21.13
C THR A 28 -2.09 -12.08 19.66
N LEU A 29 -1.41 -11.32 18.81
CA LEU A 29 -1.45 -11.54 17.37
C LEU A 29 -0.82 -12.90 17.04
N LEU A 30 -1.29 -13.56 15.98
CA LEU A 30 -0.70 -14.81 15.50
C LEU A 30 0.72 -14.56 14.96
N GLY A 31 0.89 -13.52 14.16
CA GLY A 31 2.17 -13.16 13.54
C GLY A 31 2.63 -14.17 12.49
N ALA A 32 1.68 -14.89 11.84
CA ALA A 32 1.99 -15.76 10.71
C ALA A 32 2.53 -14.95 9.53
N ASP A 33 2.01 -13.77 9.36
CA ASP A 33 2.55 -12.73 8.51
C ASP A 33 3.65 -11.97 9.28
N ASP A 34 4.95 -12.09 8.92
CA ASP A 34 5.43 -13.03 7.89
C ASP A 34 6.36 -14.12 8.46
N LYS A 35 6.11 -14.62 9.67
CA LYS A 35 6.90 -15.73 10.23
C LYS A 35 6.73 -17.04 9.46
N ALA A 36 5.63 -17.20 8.70
CA ALA A 36 5.43 -18.34 7.84
C ALA A 36 6.48 -18.34 6.70
N GLY A 37 6.62 -17.24 5.98
CA GLY A 37 7.63 -17.10 4.93
C GLY A 37 9.05 -17.25 5.45
N VAL A 38 9.36 -16.73 6.65
CA VAL A 38 10.64 -16.99 7.30
C VAL A 38 10.87 -18.50 7.54
N ALA A 39 9.85 -19.20 8.01
CA ALA A 39 9.95 -20.65 8.25
C ALA A 39 10.11 -21.45 6.94
N GLU A 40 9.42 -21.06 5.88
CA GLU A 40 9.51 -21.66 4.56
C GLU A 40 10.91 -21.50 3.96
N ILE A 41 11.46 -20.28 3.99
CA ILE A 41 12.82 -19.99 3.51
C ILE A 41 13.86 -20.80 4.30
N MET A 42 13.74 -20.87 5.61
CA MET A 42 14.68 -21.63 6.44
C MET A 42 14.56 -23.13 6.22
N THR A 43 13.35 -23.64 6.00
CA THR A 43 13.12 -25.06 5.67
C THR A 43 13.70 -25.40 4.30
N MET A 44 13.55 -24.51 3.31
CA MET A 44 14.19 -24.66 2.01
C MET A 44 15.73 -24.72 2.14
N ALA A 45 16.32 -23.83 2.93
CA ALA A 45 17.77 -23.83 3.18
C ALA A 45 18.25 -25.13 3.82
N GLU A 46 17.57 -25.63 4.85
CA GLU A 46 17.86 -26.91 5.49
C GLU A 46 17.77 -28.07 4.49
N TYR A 47 16.73 -28.03 3.63
CA TYR A 47 16.54 -29.08 2.62
C TYR A 47 17.70 -29.15 1.64
N PHE A 48 18.15 -28.03 1.06
CA PHE A 48 19.28 -28.00 0.13
C PHE A 48 20.61 -28.40 0.80
N LEU A 49 20.83 -27.99 2.06
CA LEU A 49 22.02 -28.39 2.83
C LEU A 49 22.03 -29.90 3.11
N SER A 50 20.86 -30.51 3.26
CA SER A 50 20.71 -31.95 3.53
C SER A 50 20.73 -32.80 2.27
N HIS A 51 20.56 -32.19 1.08
CA HIS A 51 20.48 -32.87 -0.22
C HIS A 51 21.48 -32.26 -1.21
N PRO A 52 22.79 -32.42 -0.96
CA PRO A 52 23.83 -31.82 -1.83
C PRO A 52 23.86 -32.40 -3.26
N GLU A 53 23.12 -33.45 -3.54
CA GLU A 53 22.93 -34.01 -4.88
C GLU A 53 21.98 -33.18 -5.76
N ILE A 54 21.20 -32.26 -5.19
CA ILE A 54 20.28 -31.40 -5.92
C ILE A 54 21.05 -30.20 -6.46
N PRO A 55 21.17 -30.06 -7.79
CA PRO A 55 21.89 -28.93 -8.38
C PRO A 55 21.09 -27.62 -8.16
N HIS A 56 21.79 -26.61 -7.66
CA HIS A 56 21.23 -25.27 -7.51
C HIS A 56 22.31 -24.21 -7.77
N GLY A 57 21.91 -22.99 -8.09
CA GLY A 57 22.77 -21.83 -8.14
C GLY A 57 23.10 -21.29 -6.74
N GLU A 58 23.74 -20.16 -6.68
CA GLU A 58 23.94 -19.43 -5.44
C GLU A 58 22.59 -18.96 -4.89
N ILE A 59 22.33 -19.23 -3.61
CA ILE A 59 21.11 -18.85 -2.92
C ILE A 59 21.48 -17.84 -1.85
N CYS A 60 20.96 -16.60 -2.00
CA CYS A 60 21.10 -15.54 -1.03
C CYS A 60 19.79 -15.43 -0.24
N ILE A 61 19.86 -15.40 1.08
CA ILE A 61 18.70 -15.26 1.96
C ILE A 61 18.81 -13.93 2.70
N GLY A 62 17.76 -13.12 2.65
CA GLY A 62 17.67 -11.84 3.33
C GLY A 62 16.38 -11.71 4.12
N PHE A 63 16.48 -11.21 5.34
CA PHE A 63 15.33 -10.83 6.16
C PHE A 63 15.45 -9.36 6.52
N THR A 64 14.38 -8.60 6.35
CA THR A 64 14.34 -7.18 6.65
C THR A 64 13.41 -6.88 7.82
N PRO A 65 13.79 -6.01 8.76
CA PRO A 65 12.89 -5.53 9.81
C PRO A 65 12.00 -4.40 9.29
N ASP A 66 10.99 -4.03 10.07
CA ASP A 66 10.16 -2.83 9.85
C ASP A 66 9.31 -2.87 8.56
N GLU A 67 8.96 -4.08 8.06
CA GLU A 67 8.08 -4.22 6.89
C GLU A 67 6.71 -3.61 7.15
N GLU A 68 6.07 -3.89 8.28
CA GLU A 68 4.73 -3.44 8.69
C GLU A 68 4.55 -1.91 8.76
N ILE A 69 5.66 -1.18 8.79
CA ILE A 69 5.67 0.29 8.70
C ILE A 69 6.21 0.81 7.36
N GLY A 70 6.31 -0.08 6.36
CA GLY A 70 6.75 0.23 4.99
C GLY A 70 8.22 0.60 4.88
N ARG A 71 9.09 0.14 5.79
CA ARG A 71 10.50 0.52 5.85
C ARG A 71 11.48 -0.64 5.67
N GLY A 72 10.99 -1.80 5.29
CA GLY A 72 11.79 -3.02 5.13
C GLY A 72 12.99 -2.86 4.19
N ALA A 73 12.81 -2.11 3.10
CA ALA A 73 13.85 -1.89 2.09
C ALA A 73 14.78 -0.70 2.38
N ASP A 74 14.51 0.16 3.36
CA ASP A 74 15.22 1.44 3.57
C ASP A 74 16.73 1.32 3.69
N ARG A 75 17.21 0.21 4.23
CA ARG A 75 18.63 -0.03 4.50
C ARG A 75 19.17 -1.31 3.86
N PHE A 76 18.38 -1.92 2.97
CA PHE A 76 18.77 -3.14 2.30
C PHE A 76 19.76 -2.82 1.17
N ASP A 77 20.99 -3.29 1.30
CA ASP A 77 22.02 -3.13 0.27
C ASP A 77 21.86 -4.21 -0.81
N VAL A 78 21.07 -3.91 -1.83
CA VAL A 78 20.81 -4.81 -2.97
C VAL A 78 22.09 -5.22 -3.68
N LYS A 79 23.08 -4.32 -3.75
CA LYS A 79 24.35 -4.60 -4.42
C LYS A 79 25.22 -5.58 -3.64
N ASP A 80 25.30 -5.40 -2.32
CA ASP A 80 26.07 -6.28 -1.43
C ASP A 80 25.37 -7.64 -1.30
N PHE A 81 24.03 -7.65 -1.34
CA PHE A 81 23.24 -8.90 -1.36
C PHE A 81 23.56 -9.77 -2.58
N GLY A 82 23.90 -9.20 -3.71
CA GLY A 82 24.52 -9.85 -4.86
C GLY A 82 23.63 -10.77 -5.69
N ALA A 83 22.38 -10.98 -5.32
CA ALA A 83 21.44 -11.81 -6.09
C ALA A 83 21.04 -11.11 -7.40
N ALA A 84 20.99 -11.88 -8.49
CA ALA A 84 20.54 -11.38 -9.80
C ALA A 84 19.02 -11.19 -9.89
N VAL A 85 18.28 -12.01 -9.16
CA VAL A 85 16.81 -12.02 -9.07
C VAL A 85 16.39 -12.41 -7.66
N ALA A 86 15.18 -12.07 -7.25
CA ALA A 86 14.65 -12.43 -5.95
C ALA A 86 13.16 -12.76 -6.02
N TYR A 87 12.73 -13.65 -5.15
CA TYR A 87 11.33 -13.83 -4.78
C TYR A 87 11.17 -13.32 -3.35
N THR A 88 10.13 -12.55 -3.11
CA THR A 88 9.69 -12.20 -1.77
C THR A 88 8.62 -13.20 -1.35
N VAL A 89 8.82 -13.85 -0.22
CA VAL A 89 7.85 -14.79 0.36
C VAL A 89 7.17 -14.08 1.51
N ASP A 90 5.91 -13.71 1.29
CA ASP A 90 5.12 -12.92 2.21
C ASP A 90 3.69 -13.47 2.28
N GLY A 91 2.86 -12.94 3.18
CA GLY A 91 1.48 -13.38 3.35
C GLY A 91 0.61 -13.19 2.13
N GLY A 92 -0.42 -14.05 2.00
CA GLY A 92 -1.39 -13.98 0.91
C GLY A 92 -2.09 -15.33 0.70
N PRO A 93 -3.14 -15.38 -0.14
CA PRO A 93 -3.76 -16.63 -0.52
C PRO A 93 -2.79 -17.56 -1.27
N ILE A 94 -2.91 -18.86 -1.00
CA ILE A 94 -2.15 -19.85 -1.76
C ILE A 94 -2.55 -19.82 -3.23
N GLY A 95 -1.57 -19.86 -4.14
CA GLY A 95 -1.80 -19.82 -5.58
C GLY A 95 -1.65 -18.42 -6.20
N GLU A 96 -1.34 -17.40 -5.42
CA GLU A 96 -1.11 -16.05 -5.91
C GLU A 96 0.38 -15.75 -6.13
N ILE A 97 0.67 -15.08 -7.24
CA ILE A 97 1.97 -14.48 -7.54
C ILE A 97 1.74 -13.05 -7.99
N GLU A 98 2.31 -12.11 -7.27
CA GLU A 98 2.28 -10.71 -7.64
C GLU A 98 3.57 -10.30 -8.34
N TYR A 99 3.45 -9.68 -9.52
CA TYR A 99 4.56 -9.11 -10.28
C TYR A 99 4.29 -7.68 -10.73
N GLU A 100 3.18 -7.12 -10.31
CA GLU A 100 2.84 -5.71 -10.47
C GLU A 100 2.09 -5.20 -9.24
N ASN A 101 2.23 -3.93 -8.98
CA ASN A 101 1.61 -3.24 -7.86
C ASN A 101 1.22 -1.82 -8.29
N PHE A 102 0.60 -1.06 -7.41
CA PHE A 102 0.33 0.35 -7.67
C PHE A 102 1.63 1.18 -7.76
N ASN A 103 1.61 2.23 -8.58
CA ASN A 103 2.41 3.42 -8.30
C ASN A 103 1.78 4.16 -7.12
N ALA A 104 2.58 4.71 -6.24
CA ALA A 104 2.13 5.21 -4.97
C ALA A 104 2.76 6.54 -4.59
N ALA A 105 1.92 7.46 -4.13
CA ALA A 105 2.35 8.70 -3.52
C ALA A 105 1.48 9.06 -2.32
N SER A 106 2.05 9.83 -1.39
CA SER A 106 1.30 10.54 -0.37
C SER A 106 1.06 11.97 -0.81
N GLY A 107 -0.17 12.46 -0.65
CA GLY A 107 -0.54 13.85 -0.87
C GLY A 107 -0.83 14.53 0.47
N LYS A 108 -0.27 15.70 0.69
CA LYS A 108 -0.55 16.50 1.87
C LYS A 108 -1.02 17.88 1.48
N VAL A 109 -2.19 18.27 1.97
CA VAL A 109 -2.74 19.61 1.76
C VAL A 109 -2.77 20.35 3.08
N ARG A 110 -2.12 21.50 3.13
CA ARG A 110 -2.20 22.43 4.25
C ARG A 110 -2.97 23.68 3.82
N ILE A 111 -3.88 24.14 4.65
CA ILE A 111 -4.74 25.26 4.36
C ILE A 111 -4.62 26.27 5.47
N GLN A 112 -4.30 27.52 5.10
CA GLN A 112 -4.25 28.66 5.98
C GLN A 112 -5.53 29.47 5.84
N GLY A 113 -6.34 29.46 6.87
CA GLY A 113 -7.55 30.25 6.97
C GLY A 113 -7.32 31.66 7.55
N ALA A 114 -8.42 32.37 7.77
CA ALA A 114 -8.46 33.64 8.48
C ALA A 114 -9.74 33.70 9.32
N SER A 115 -9.61 33.66 10.62
CA SER A 115 -10.74 33.76 11.55
C SER A 115 -11.16 35.22 11.70
N ILE A 116 -12.45 35.45 11.59
CA ILE A 116 -13.08 36.77 11.79
C ILE A 116 -14.31 36.53 12.66
N HIS A 117 -14.63 37.50 13.54
CA HIS A 117 -15.87 37.43 14.32
C HIS A 117 -17.07 37.16 13.39
N PRO A 118 -17.91 36.16 13.66
CA PRO A 118 -18.98 35.75 12.74
C PRO A 118 -19.90 36.88 12.27
N GLY A 119 -20.18 37.88 13.13
CA GLY A 119 -20.99 39.03 12.78
C GLY A 119 -20.35 39.95 11.72
N ASP A 120 -19.03 39.93 11.58
CA ASP A 120 -18.25 40.77 10.65
C ASP A 120 -17.57 39.99 9.53
N ALA A 121 -17.86 38.70 9.44
CA ALA A 121 -17.10 37.74 8.64
C ALA A 121 -17.41 37.77 7.13
N LYS A 122 -18.49 38.43 6.70
CA LYS A 122 -18.93 38.43 5.29
C LYS A 122 -17.81 38.90 4.37
N LEU A 123 -17.42 38.05 3.42
CA LEU A 123 -16.35 38.27 2.44
C LEU A 123 -14.94 38.52 3.02
N LYS A 124 -14.74 38.29 4.31
CA LYS A 124 -13.44 38.47 4.99
C LYS A 124 -12.90 37.17 5.57
N MET A 125 -13.78 36.32 6.11
CA MET A 125 -13.38 35.05 6.70
C MET A 125 -12.95 34.08 5.62
N LYS A 126 -11.86 33.36 5.90
CA LYS A 126 -11.43 32.15 5.18
C LYS A 126 -11.49 30.98 6.15
N ASN A 127 -12.50 30.16 6.05
CA ASN A 127 -12.62 28.98 6.92
C ASN A 127 -11.82 27.82 6.29
N ALA A 128 -10.72 27.44 6.92
CA ALA A 128 -9.81 26.42 6.40
C ALA A 128 -10.48 25.06 6.23
N LEU A 129 -11.39 24.65 7.13
CA LEU A 129 -12.13 23.40 7.00
C LEU A 129 -13.03 23.40 5.74
N LEU A 130 -13.77 24.50 5.51
CA LEU A 130 -14.62 24.60 4.32
C LEU A 130 -13.83 24.63 3.03
N ILE A 131 -12.65 25.26 3.03
CA ILE A 131 -11.73 25.24 1.88
C ILE A 131 -11.19 23.82 1.66
N GLY A 132 -10.92 23.06 2.74
CA GLY A 132 -10.53 21.65 2.65
C GLY A 132 -11.62 20.77 2.05
N MET A 133 -12.86 20.95 2.44
CA MET A 133 -14.00 20.28 1.82
C MET A 133 -14.16 20.65 0.35
N GLU A 134 -13.91 21.90 -0.02
CA GLU A 134 -13.92 22.33 -1.42
C GLU A 134 -12.77 21.70 -2.20
N PHE A 135 -11.57 21.60 -1.62
CA PHE A 135 -10.45 20.88 -2.24
C PHE A 135 -10.85 19.43 -2.55
N GLN A 136 -11.41 18.71 -1.58
CA GLN A 136 -11.88 17.34 -1.78
C GLN A 136 -12.93 17.27 -2.91
N SER A 137 -13.82 18.25 -3.01
CA SER A 137 -14.88 18.26 -4.03
C SER A 137 -14.37 18.52 -5.46
N LEU A 138 -13.15 19.02 -5.62
CA LEU A 138 -12.51 19.18 -6.94
C LEU A 138 -11.94 17.87 -7.47
N LEU A 139 -11.60 16.93 -6.59
CA LEU A 139 -11.09 15.62 -7.01
C LEU A 139 -12.23 14.77 -7.59
N PRO A 140 -11.95 13.89 -8.57
CA PRO A 140 -12.97 13.05 -9.18
C PRO A 140 -13.66 12.15 -8.13
N VAL A 141 -14.96 12.30 -7.97
CA VAL A 141 -15.71 11.65 -6.88
C VAL A 141 -15.69 10.13 -6.95
N PHE A 142 -15.58 9.55 -8.15
CA PHE A 142 -15.54 8.10 -8.33
C PHE A 142 -14.12 7.53 -8.31
N GLU A 143 -13.10 8.37 -8.25
CA GLU A 143 -11.71 7.93 -8.10
C GLU A 143 -11.33 7.90 -6.61
N ASN A 144 -12.01 7.06 -5.85
CA ASN A 144 -11.67 6.77 -4.45
C ASN A 144 -11.99 5.30 -4.14
N PRO A 145 -11.39 4.68 -3.10
CA PRO A 145 -11.51 3.25 -2.82
C PRO A 145 -12.94 2.73 -2.61
N MET A 146 -13.92 3.61 -2.37
CA MET A 146 -15.33 3.19 -2.26
C MET A 146 -15.96 2.85 -3.62
N TYR A 147 -15.33 3.25 -4.72
CA TYR A 147 -15.86 3.13 -6.09
C TYR A 147 -14.87 2.53 -7.08
N THR A 148 -13.66 2.20 -6.64
CA THR A 148 -12.61 1.64 -7.51
C THR A 148 -12.31 0.19 -7.14
N GLU A 149 -11.91 -0.61 -8.13
CA GLU A 149 -11.50 -2.00 -7.98
C GLU A 149 -10.34 -2.35 -8.93
N GLY A 150 -9.66 -3.46 -8.66
CA GLY A 150 -8.59 -3.99 -9.52
C GLY A 150 -7.50 -2.95 -9.81
N TYR A 151 -7.33 -2.61 -11.08
CA TYR A 151 -6.30 -1.70 -11.58
C TYR A 151 -6.68 -0.21 -11.58
N GLU A 152 -7.86 0.13 -11.08
CA GLU A 152 -8.35 1.50 -11.08
C GLU A 152 -7.62 2.35 -10.02
N GLY A 153 -7.12 3.50 -10.45
CA GLY A 153 -6.42 4.42 -9.57
C GLY A 153 -7.36 5.32 -8.77
N PHE A 154 -6.88 5.84 -7.64
CA PHE A 154 -7.70 6.61 -6.73
C PHE A 154 -6.95 7.69 -5.95
N TYR A 155 -7.72 8.62 -5.37
CA TYR A 155 -7.33 9.52 -4.29
C TYR A 155 -8.09 9.09 -3.02
N HIS A 156 -7.38 8.64 -2.01
CA HIS A 156 -7.97 8.29 -0.74
C HIS A 156 -7.68 9.39 0.28
N LEU A 157 -8.70 10.11 0.70
CA LEU A 157 -8.59 11.01 1.86
C LEU A 157 -8.54 10.15 3.12
N ASP A 158 -7.36 10.02 3.69
CA ASP A 158 -7.09 9.18 4.86
C ASP A 158 -7.41 9.93 6.17
N GLU A 159 -7.03 11.21 6.22
CA GLU A 159 -7.24 12.04 7.39
C GLU A 159 -7.56 13.48 7.00
N MET A 160 -8.51 14.10 7.72
CA MET A 160 -8.76 15.52 7.68
C MET A 160 -8.88 16.06 9.11
N SER A 161 -8.08 17.06 9.45
CA SER A 161 -8.09 17.71 10.76
C SER A 161 -7.96 19.23 10.63
N GLY A 162 -8.36 19.97 11.68
CA GLY A 162 -8.18 21.42 11.70
C GLY A 162 -9.32 22.19 12.37
N ASN A 163 -9.31 23.49 12.10
CA ASN A 163 -10.29 24.47 12.58
C ASN A 163 -10.48 25.60 11.53
N VAL A 164 -11.02 26.74 11.92
CA VAL A 164 -11.25 27.88 11.01
C VAL A 164 -9.92 28.47 10.49
N GLU A 165 -8.87 28.45 11.30
CA GLU A 165 -7.60 29.12 11.03
C GLU A 165 -6.65 28.24 10.22
N GLU A 166 -6.68 26.94 10.43
CA GLU A 166 -5.83 25.97 9.73
C GLU A 166 -6.52 24.63 9.54
N ALA A 167 -6.22 23.97 8.44
CA ALA A 167 -6.63 22.59 8.21
C ALA A 167 -5.54 21.81 7.45
N GLN A 168 -5.53 20.51 7.69
CA GLN A 168 -4.66 19.57 7.01
C GLN A 168 -5.49 18.40 6.49
N LEU A 169 -5.19 17.98 5.26
CA LEU A 169 -5.72 16.77 4.65
C LEU A 169 -4.55 15.90 4.22
N ASN A 170 -4.62 14.61 4.53
CA ASN A 170 -3.65 13.61 4.12
C ASN A 170 -4.31 12.63 3.15
N TYR A 171 -3.62 12.38 2.05
CA TYR A 171 -4.10 11.53 0.96
C TYR A 171 -3.12 10.41 0.64
N ILE A 172 -3.68 9.30 0.25
CA ILE A 172 -2.99 8.24 -0.48
C ILE A 172 -3.40 8.36 -1.95
N ILE A 173 -2.43 8.44 -2.86
CA ILE A 173 -2.65 8.53 -4.31
C ILE A 173 -2.10 7.26 -4.93
N ARG A 174 -2.92 6.55 -5.70
CA ARG A 174 -2.56 5.27 -6.33
C ARG A 174 -3.01 5.24 -7.79
N ASP A 175 -2.22 4.62 -8.63
CA ASP A 175 -2.63 4.15 -9.96
C ASP A 175 -1.67 3.05 -10.43
N HIS A 176 -2.17 2.01 -11.09
CA HIS A 176 -1.31 0.99 -11.72
C HIS A 176 -0.60 1.53 -12.95
N ASP A 177 -1.28 2.38 -13.72
CA ASP A 177 -0.74 3.02 -14.90
C ASP A 177 0.12 4.24 -14.52
N HIS A 178 1.37 4.26 -14.97
CA HIS A 178 2.32 5.31 -14.64
C HIS A 178 1.89 6.69 -15.18
N GLU A 179 1.35 6.76 -16.40
CA GLU A 179 0.93 8.04 -16.98
C GLU A 179 -0.27 8.61 -16.23
N LYS A 180 -1.26 7.76 -15.90
CA LYS A 180 -2.42 8.18 -15.10
C LYS A 180 -2.01 8.59 -13.70
N PHE A 181 -1.04 7.91 -13.10
CA PHE A 181 -0.48 8.28 -11.80
C PHE A 181 0.12 9.70 -11.84
N GLU A 182 0.95 10.01 -12.84
CA GLU A 182 1.52 11.34 -13.02
C GLU A 182 0.43 12.40 -13.27
N GLN A 183 -0.60 12.07 -14.05
CA GLN A 183 -1.75 12.96 -14.26
C GLN A 183 -2.51 13.22 -12.96
N LYS A 184 -2.69 12.21 -12.10
CA LYS A 184 -3.31 12.36 -10.77
C LYS A 184 -2.52 13.34 -9.90
N LYS A 185 -1.20 13.19 -9.82
CA LYS A 185 -0.34 14.10 -9.04
C LYS A 185 -0.42 15.54 -9.57
N LYS A 186 -0.41 15.69 -10.88
CA LYS A 186 -0.56 17.00 -11.52
C LYS A 186 -1.92 17.63 -11.20
N PHE A 187 -3.00 16.87 -11.34
CA PHE A 187 -4.35 17.35 -11.05
C PHE A 187 -4.51 17.76 -9.58
N PHE A 188 -3.91 17.01 -8.67
CA PHE A 188 -3.90 17.34 -7.24
C PHE A 188 -3.25 18.71 -6.97
N ALA A 189 -2.15 19.01 -7.61
CA ALA A 189 -1.50 20.32 -7.53
C ALA A 189 -2.35 21.44 -8.18
N GLU A 190 -2.95 21.17 -9.34
CA GLU A 190 -3.82 22.10 -10.04
C GLU A 190 -5.08 22.48 -9.23
N ALA A 191 -5.61 21.55 -8.44
CA ALA A 191 -6.73 21.81 -7.52
C ALA A 191 -6.32 22.84 -6.43
N ALA A 192 -5.12 22.74 -5.88
CA ALA A 192 -4.59 23.73 -4.95
C ALA A 192 -4.39 25.08 -5.61
N ASP A 193 -3.86 25.11 -6.84
CA ASP A 193 -3.68 26.35 -7.61
C ASP A 193 -5.02 27.02 -7.93
N PHE A 194 -6.05 26.24 -8.25
CA PHE A 194 -7.40 26.77 -8.46
C PHE A 194 -7.93 27.47 -7.20
N LEU A 195 -7.79 26.85 -6.03
CA LEU A 195 -8.23 27.44 -4.78
C LEU A 195 -7.39 28.66 -4.37
N ASN A 196 -6.10 28.66 -4.68
CA ASN A 196 -5.23 29.83 -4.47
C ASN A 196 -5.64 31.02 -5.35
N ARG A 197 -6.16 30.79 -6.56
CA ARG A 197 -6.74 31.88 -7.37
C ARG A 197 -8.02 32.43 -6.75
N LYS A 198 -8.83 31.58 -6.10
CA LYS A 198 -10.08 31.99 -5.44
C LYS A 198 -9.86 32.65 -4.10
N TYR A 199 -9.02 32.11 -3.27
CA TYR A 199 -8.85 32.51 -1.84
C TYR A 199 -7.58 33.33 -1.58
N GLY A 200 -6.71 33.47 -2.56
CA GLY A 200 -5.43 34.18 -2.49
C GLY A 200 -4.24 33.24 -2.39
N LYS A 201 -3.14 33.67 -2.94
CA LYS A 201 -1.89 32.91 -3.02
C LYS A 201 -1.42 32.44 -1.63
N GLY A 202 -1.04 31.20 -1.49
CA GLY A 202 -0.53 30.60 -0.27
C GLY A 202 -1.62 30.16 0.72
N THR A 203 -2.91 30.31 0.35
CA THR A 203 -4.01 29.79 1.19
C THR A 203 -4.02 28.27 1.23
N VAL A 204 -3.73 27.63 0.09
CA VAL A 204 -3.67 26.15 -0.05
C VAL A 204 -2.28 25.74 -0.52
N ILE A 205 -1.64 24.87 0.21
CA ILE A 205 -0.33 24.29 -0.14
C ILE A 205 -0.53 22.79 -0.28
N ALA A 206 -0.36 22.27 -1.49
CA ALA A 206 -0.37 20.85 -1.78
C ALA A 206 1.05 20.34 -2.01
N GLU A 207 1.42 19.28 -1.33
CA GLU A 207 2.69 18.58 -1.48
C GLU A 207 2.40 17.13 -1.84
N VAL A 208 3.11 16.59 -2.82
CA VAL A 208 3.02 15.18 -3.22
C VAL A 208 4.41 14.58 -3.10
N THR A 209 4.52 13.44 -2.43
CA THR A 209 5.76 12.70 -2.26
C THR A 209 5.56 11.28 -2.75
N ASP A 210 6.34 10.87 -3.74
CA ASP A 210 6.32 9.51 -4.25
C ASP A 210 6.82 8.53 -3.20
N SER A 211 6.15 7.40 -3.07
CA SER A 211 6.50 6.33 -2.13
C SER A 211 7.20 5.19 -2.86
N TYR A 212 6.56 4.64 -3.88
CA TYR A 212 7.11 3.58 -4.73
C TYR A 212 6.42 3.55 -6.09
N TYR A 213 7.01 2.82 -7.02
CA TYR A 213 6.50 2.65 -8.38
C TYR A 213 6.11 1.20 -8.64
N ASN A 214 5.23 1.00 -9.62
CA ASN A 214 4.85 -0.32 -10.09
C ASN A 214 6.10 -1.08 -10.57
N MET A 215 6.33 -2.26 -10.04
CA MET A 215 7.48 -3.08 -10.41
C MET A 215 7.36 -3.77 -11.77
N LYS A 216 6.18 -3.76 -12.40
CA LYS A 216 5.89 -4.42 -13.67
C LYS A 216 6.96 -4.17 -14.73
N GLU A 217 7.30 -2.91 -14.97
CA GLU A 217 8.31 -2.55 -15.98
C GLU A 217 9.69 -3.17 -15.73
N LYS A 218 10.00 -3.51 -14.46
CA LYS A 218 11.24 -4.18 -14.09
C LYS A 218 11.15 -5.69 -14.23
N ILE A 219 9.96 -6.24 -14.04
CA ILE A 219 9.71 -7.70 -14.13
C ILE A 219 9.45 -8.14 -15.56
N GLU A 220 8.80 -7.33 -16.41
CA GLU A 220 8.52 -7.69 -17.81
C GLU A 220 9.71 -8.25 -18.58
N PRO A 221 10.95 -7.74 -18.48
CA PRO A 221 12.12 -8.34 -19.13
C PRO A 221 12.52 -9.72 -18.55
N CYS A 222 11.98 -10.08 -17.39
CA CYS A 222 12.32 -11.28 -16.62
C CYS A 222 11.09 -12.17 -16.35
N MET A 223 10.07 -12.14 -17.22
CA MET A 223 8.82 -12.92 -17.04
C MET A 223 9.04 -14.41 -16.86
N TYR A 224 10.18 -14.96 -17.30
CA TYR A 224 10.57 -16.34 -17.04
C TYR A 224 10.56 -16.69 -15.54
N LEU A 225 10.76 -15.72 -14.64
CA LEU A 225 10.67 -15.92 -13.19
C LEU A 225 9.25 -16.27 -12.77
N ILE A 226 8.27 -15.59 -13.35
CA ILE A 226 6.84 -15.84 -13.09
C ILE A 226 6.44 -17.19 -13.66
N ASP A 227 6.94 -17.54 -14.86
CA ASP A 227 6.65 -18.83 -15.49
C ASP A 227 7.22 -19.99 -14.65
N ILE A 228 8.47 -19.89 -14.18
CA ILE A 228 9.09 -20.87 -13.29
C ILE A 228 8.29 -21.04 -12.00
N ALA A 229 7.87 -19.94 -11.38
CA ALA A 229 7.07 -19.99 -10.16
C ALA A 229 5.72 -20.69 -10.40
N LYS A 230 5.02 -20.38 -11.50
CA LYS A 230 3.77 -21.04 -11.90
C LYS A 230 3.97 -22.55 -12.16
N GLU A 231 5.06 -22.92 -12.83
CA GLU A 231 5.40 -24.34 -13.05
C GLU A 231 5.63 -25.06 -11.71
N ALA A 232 6.34 -24.43 -10.77
CA ALA A 232 6.58 -24.99 -9.44
C ALA A 232 5.27 -25.14 -8.65
N MET A 233 4.38 -24.15 -8.67
CA MET A 233 3.06 -24.22 -8.05
C MET A 233 2.23 -25.37 -8.65
N THR A 234 2.17 -25.46 -9.96
CA THR A 234 1.46 -26.56 -10.65
C THR A 234 2.02 -27.92 -10.26
N ALA A 235 3.34 -28.07 -10.16
CA ALA A 235 3.99 -29.30 -9.72
C ALA A 235 3.64 -29.68 -8.28
N CYS A 236 3.30 -28.71 -7.43
CA CYS A 236 2.80 -28.89 -6.06
C CYS A 236 1.27 -29.09 -6.01
N GLY A 237 0.57 -29.09 -7.14
CA GLY A 237 -0.89 -29.24 -7.18
C GLY A 237 -1.64 -27.98 -6.76
N ILE A 238 -1.00 -26.81 -6.88
CA ILE A 238 -1.57 -25.49 -6.63
C ILE A 238 -2.01 -24.91 -7.97
N GLU A 239 -3.27 -24.47 -8.06
CA GLU A 239 -3.89 -23.84 -9.25
C GLU A 239 -4.00 -22.33 -9.09
#